data_41b0272e85a127d9a220753e6686ae9e
#
_entry.id   41b0272e85a127d9a220753e6686ae9e
#
_cell.length_a   1.000
_cell.length_b   1.000
_cell.length_c   1.000
_cell.angle_alpha   90.00
_cell.angle_beta   90.00
_cell.angle_gamma   90.00
#
_symmetry.space_group_name_H-M   'P 1'
#
loop_
_entity.id
_entity.type
_entity.pdbx_description
1 polymer ?
#
loop_
_entity_poly.entity_id
_entity_poly.type
_entity_poly.pdbx_seq_one_letter_code
_entity_poly.pdbx_strand_id
1 'polypeptide(L)'
;MTDKPKVHASLTDLESEGKPEPFVYLTSKNKRVTFPDLFEMDWEEAEKFLFDMENKPNSEVLKEWLSAKDLAALKESKLSLRQMNILLHKVMAHYQGIVGGQGEWRASES
;
A
#
# COMPACT_ATOMS: atom_id res chain seq x y z
N MET A 1 23.16 -4.90 -40.04
CA MET A 1 23.08 -5.03 -38.72
C MET A 1 21.80 -4.49 -38.20
N THR A 2 21.35 -5.11 -37.28
CA THR A 2 20.15 -4.71 -36.83
C THR A 2 20.26 -3.94 -35.67
N ASP A 3 19.69 -2.85 -35.69
CA ASP A 3 19.70 -2.05 -34.58
C ASP A 3 18.57 -2.36 -33.73
N LYS A 4 18.88 -2.96 -32.61
CA LYS A 4 17.83 -3.20 -31.65
C LYS A 4 17.52 -1.92 -30.97
N PRO A 5 16.25 -1.67 -30.68
CA PRO A 5 15.91 -0.51 -29.90
C PRO A 5 16.62 -0.56 -28.57
N LYS A 6 17.02 0.56 -28.10
CA LYS A 6 17.66 0.63 -26.80
C LYS A 6 16.64 0.32 -25.72
N VAL A 7 17.02 -0.55 -24.81
CA VAL A 7 16.15 -0.92 -23.70
C VAL A 7 16.43 0.00 -22.54
N HIS A 8 15.41 0.67 -22.04
CA HIS A 8 15.56 1.61 -20.96
C HIS A 8 15.19 1.01 -19.61
N ALA A 9 14.49 -0.11 -19.62
CA ALA A 9 14.13 -0.78 -18.38
C ALA A 9 13.90 -2.26 -18.65
N SER A 10 14.16 -3.07 -17.66
CA SER A 10 13.91 -4.50 -17.74
C SER A 10 13.26 -4.92 -16.44
N LEU A 11 12.73 -6.14 -16.41
CA LEU A 11 12.12 -6.64 -15.20
C LEU A 11 13.12 -6.64 -14.05
N THR A 12 14.37 -7.01 -14.35
CA THR A 12 15.39 -7.01 -13.32
C THR A 12 15.59 -5.62 -12.73
N ASP A 13 15.60 -4.62 -13.59
CA ASP A 13 15.75 -3.24 -13.11
C ASP A 13 14.57 -2.84 -12.24
N LEU A 14 13.37 -3.22 -12.67
CA LEU A 14 12.18 -2.89 -11.89
C LEU A 14 12.18 -3.58 -10.54
N GLU A 15 12.65 -4.81 -10.51
CA GLU A 15 12.69 -5.55 -9.26
C GLU A 15 13.75 -5.02 -8.30
N SER A 16 14.80 -4.42 -8.84
CA SER A 16 15.87 -3.92 -8.00
C SER A 16 15.57 -2.54 -7.42
N GLU A 17 14.55 -1.85 -7.94
CA GLU A 17 14.13 -0.61 -7.31
C GLU A 17 13.64 -0.94 -5.92
N GLY A 18 13.92 -0.10 -4.99
CA GLY A 18 13.73 -0.41 -3.60
C GLY A 18 12.34 -0.90 -3.25
N LYS A 19 12.30 -1.99 -2.52
CA LYS A 19 11.07 -2.46 -1.93
C LYS A 19 11.04 -2.00 -0.49
N PRO A 20 9.94 -1.43 -0.04
CA PRO A 20 9.85 -1.01 1.35
C PRO A 20 9.70 -2.22 2.26
N GLU A 21 10.09 -2.04 3.51
CA GLU A 21 9.79 -3.06 4.50
C GLU A 21 8.29 -3.08 4.73
N PRO A 22 7.73 -4.22 5.10
CA PRO A 22 6.30 -4.30 5.35
C PRO A 22 5.88 -3.28 6.41
N PHE A 23 4.74 -2.67 6.19
CA PHE A 23 4.19 -1.74 7.18
C PHE A 23 3.50 -2.54 8.27
N VAL A 24 3.95 -2.35 9.50
CA VAL A 24 3.38 -3.05 10.64
C VAL A 24 2.85 -2.03 11.63
N TYR A 25 1.59 -2.21 12.00
CA TYR A 25 0.95 -1.38 13.01
C TYR A 25 0.88 -2.16 14.32
N LEU A 26 1.31 -1.53 15.40
CA LEU A 26 1.25 -2.16 16.70
C LEU A 26 0.02 -1.66 17.43
N THR A 27 -0.88 -2.56 17.76
CA THR A 27 -2.13 -2.18 18.43
C THR A 27 -1.90 -1.92 19.91
N SER A 28 -2.90 -1.33 20.54
CA SER A 28 -2.82 -1.03 21.96
C SER A 28 -2.72 -2.31 22.79
N LYS A 29 -3.06 -3.45 22.22
CA LYS A 29 -2.95 -4.73 22.89
C LYS A 29 -1.68 -5.48 22.50
N ASN A 30 -0.72 -4.75 21.93
CA ASN A 30 0.59 -5.29 21.56
C ASN A 30 0.51 -6.36 20.48
N LYS A 31 -0.49 -6.29 19.63
CA LYS A 31 -0.58 -7.20 18.51
C LYS A 31 -0.08 -6.48 17.26
N ARG A 32 0.54 -7.23 16.39
CA ARG A 32 1.08 -6.67 15.16
C ARG A 32 0.12 -6.93 14.02
N VAL A 33 -0.14 -5.90 13.23
CA VAL A 33 -0.99 -5.99 12.05
C VAL A 33 -0.14 -5.58 10.87
N THR A 34 0.03 -6.47 9.92
CA THR A 34 0.84 -6.19 8.74
C THR A 34 -0.07 -5.81 7.59
N PHE A 35 0.23 -4.67 6.97
CA PHE A 35 -0.47 -4.23 5.78
C PHE A 35 0.38 -4.58 4.57
N PRO A 36 -0.03 -5.55 3.76
CA PRO A 36 0.78 -5.93 2.60
C PRO A 36 0.97 -4.77 1.64
N ASP A 37 2.07 -4.83 0.91
CA ASP A 37 2.38 -3.79 -0.06
C ASP A 37 1.45 -3.91 -1.26
N LEU A 38 0.51 -3.00 -1.38
CA LEU A 38 -0.46 -3.05 -2.47
C LEU A 38 0.20 -2.78 -3.82
N PHE A 39 1.34 -2.12 -3.84
CA PHE A 39 2.03 -1.84 -5.09
C PHE A 39 2.78 -3.05 -5.63
N GLU A 40 2.82 -4.16 -4.86
CA GLU A 40 3.35 -5.42 -5.37
C GLU A 40 2.29 -6.25 -6.06
N MET A 41 1.03 -5.84 -5.99
CA MET A 41 -0.02 -6.51 -6.74
C MET A 41 0.18 -6.29 -8.22
N ASP A 42 -0.42 -7.18 -9.04
CA ASP A 42 -0.51 -6.91 -10.45
C ASP A 42 -1.08 -5.51 -10.64
N TRP A 43 -0.57 -4.77 -11.64
CA TRP A 43 -0.92 -3.36 -11.74
C TRP A 43 -2.41 -3.13 -11.93
N GLU A 44 -3.10 -4.01 -12.64
CA GLU A 44 -4.53 -3.86 -12.81
C GLU A 44 -5.28 -4.11 -11.52
N GLU A 45 -4.83 -5.10 -10.76
CA GLU A 45 -5.43 -5.37 -9.46
C GLU A 45 -5.18 -4.23 -8.49
N ALA A 46 -3.98 -3.67 -8.55
CA ALA A 46 -3.64 -2.56 -7.67
C ALA A 46 -4.51 -1.34 -7.98
N GLU A 47 -4.73 -1.08 -9.26
CA GLU A 47 -5.56 0.05 -9.64
C GLU A 47 -6.99 -0.13 -9.14
N LYS A 48 -7.51 -1.35 -9.28
CA LYS A 48 -8.84 -1.63 -8.79
C LYS A 48 -8.91 -1.46 -7.26
N PHE A 49 -7.88 -1.92 -6.59
CA PHE A 49 -7.82 -1.80 -5.14
C PHE A 49 -7.80 -0.34 -4.71
N LEU A 50 -7.03 0.49 -5.40
CA LEU A 50 -6.98 1.91 -5.08
C LEU A 50 -8.34 2.57 -5.33
N PHE A 51 -9.01 2.18 -6.38
CA PHE A 51 -10.35 2.68 -6.65
C PHE A 51 -11.31 2.28 -5.53
N ASP A 52 -11.22 1.02 -5.09
CA ASP A 52 -12.07 0.53 -4.02
C ASP A 52 -11.80 1.27 -2.71
N MET A 53 -10.54 1.64 -2.46
CA MET A 53 -10.23 2.38 -1.24
C MET A 53 -10.94 3.71 -1.17
N GLU A 54 -11.22 4.31 -2.31
CA GLU A 54 -11.90 5.59 -2.34
C GLU A 54 -13.42 5.45 -2.38
N ASN A 55 -13.91 4.31 -2.85
CA ASN A 55 -15.32 4.16 -3.13
C ASN A 55 -16.05 3.13 -2.29
N LYS A 56 -15.33 2.35 -1.49
CA LYS A 56 -15.94 1.35 -0.63
C LYS A 56 -15.58 1.64 0.82
N PRO A 57 -16.41 1.17 1.74
CA PRO A 57 -16.09 1.33 3.16
C PRO A 57 -14.76 0.68 3.51
N ASN A 58 -14.06 1.26 4.44
CA ASN A 58 -12.79 0.72 4.90
C ASN A 58 -12.90 -0.74 5.32
N SER A 59 -14.04 -1.10 5.93
CA SER A 59 -14.22 -2.47 6.39
C SER A 59 -14.16 -3.47 5.26
N GLU A 60 -14.67 -3.11 4.09
CA GLU A 60 -14.63 -4.01 2.95
C GLU A 60 -13.24 -4.08 2.34
N VAL A 61 -12.58 -2.94 2.25
CA VAL A 61 -11.24 -2.89 1.70
C VAL A 61 -10.27 -3.69 2.56
N LEU A 62 -10.34 -3.50 3.87
CA LEU A 62 -9.47 -4.19 4.79
C LEU A 62 -9.70 -5.69 4.78
N LYS A 63 -10.93 -6.09 4.59
CA LYS A 63 -11.26 -7.51 4.54
C LYS A 63 -10.57 -8.21 3.38
N GLU A 64 -10.40 -7.52 2.27
CA GLU A 64 -9.72 -8.08 1.12
C GLU A 64 -8.20 -7.95 1.23
N TRP A 65 -7.73 -6.99 2.00
CA TRP A 65 -6.31 -6.66 2.07
C TRP A 65 -5.56 -7.44 3.13
N LEU A 66 -6.12 -7.54 4.32
CA LEU A 66 -5.44 -8.11 5.46
C LEU A 66 -5.77 -9.59 5.63
N SER A 67 -4.87 -10.32 6.27
CA SER A 67 -5.17 -11.68 6.67
C SER A 67 -6.27 -11.64 7.71
N ALA A 68 -6.97 -12.77 7.86
CA ALA A 68 -8.06 -12.83 8.84
C ALA A 68 -7.56 -12.53 10.25
N LYS A 69 -6.37 -13.01 10.57
CA LYS A 69 -5.79 -12.77 11.88
C LYS A 69 -5.50 -11.30 12.13
N ASP A 70 -4.90 -10.66 11.12
CA ASP A 70 -4.55 -9.25 11.26
C ASP A 70 -5.80 -8.39 11.29
N LEU A 71 -6.79 -8.73 10.48
CA LEU A 71 -8.04 -7.99 10.48
C LEU A 71 -8.71 -8.07 11.84
N ALA A 72 -8.72 -9.25 12.44
CA ALA A 72 -9.33 -9.42 13.76
C ALA A 72 -8.60 -8.57 14.79
N ALA A 73 -7.28 -8.56 14.74
CA ALA A 73 -6.50 -7.76 15.68
C ALA A 73 -6.79 -6.27 15.51
N LEU A 74 -6.92 -5.84 14.25
CA LEU A 74 -7.20 -4.44 13.98
C LEU A 74 -8.58 -4.04 14.48
N LYS A 75 -9.58 -4.89 14.26
CA LYS A 75 -10.92 -4.62 14.77
C LYS A 75 -10.95 -4.55 16.28
N GLU A 76 -10.15 -5.39 16.90
CA GLU A 76 -10.07 -5.43 18.36
C GLU A 76 -9.51 -4.14 18.93
N SER A 77 -8.70 -3.43 18.16
CA SER A 77 -8.07 -2.21 18.65
C SER A 77 -9.05 -1.04 18.73
N LYS A 78 -10.23 -1.16 18.12
CA LYS A 78 -11.30 -0.17 18.25
C LYS A 78 -10.89 1.24 17.87
N LEU A 79 -10.21 1.37 16.75
CA LEU A 79 -9.83 2.70 16.26
C LEU A 79 -11.06 3.50 15.85
N SER A 80 -11.00 4.81 16.07
CA SER A 80 -12.04 5.69 15.54
C SER A 80 -11.86 5.79 14.03
N LEU A 81 -12.87 6.30 13.36
CA LEU A 81 -12.75 6.50 11.92
C LEU A 81 -11.60 7.45 11.59
N ARG A 82 -11.45 8.51 12.40
CA ARG A 82 -10.34 9.44 12.19
C ARG A 82 -9.00 8.72 12.31
N GLN A 83 -8.86 7.91 13.35
CA GLN A 83 -7.61 7.18 13.56
C GLN A 83 -7.37 6.19 12.45
N MET A 84 -8.41 5.52 11.98
CA MET A 84 -8.28 4.57 10.88
C MET A 84 -7.83 5.29 9.62
N ASN A 85 -8.40 6.46 9.34
CA ASN A 85 -8.01 7.21 8.15
C ASN A 85 -6.56 7.67 8.24
N ILE A 86 -6.13 8.09 9.42
CA ILE A 86 -4.73 8.47 9.61
C ILE A 86 -3.83 7.27 9.38
N LEU A 87 -4.21 6.12 9.93
CA LEU A 87 -3.42 4.90 9.76
C LEU A 87 -3.29 4.54 8.29
N LEU A 88 -4.40 4.54 7.56
CA LEU A 88 -4.36 4.19 6.14
C LEU A 88 -3.51 5.18 5.34
N HIS A 89 -3.56 6.46 5.72
CA HIS A 89 -2.71 7.45 5.08
C HIS A 89 -1.23 7.14 5.31
N LYS A 90 -0.90 6.71 6.51
CA LYS A 90 0.48 6.36 6.82
C LYS A 90 0.92 5.13 6.03
N VAL A 91 0.04 4.15 5.88
CA VAL A 91 0.36 2.96 5.10
C VAL A 91 0.62 3.34 3.66
N MET A 92 -0.27 4.15 3.09
CA MET A 92 -0.11 4.56 1.70
C MET A 92 1.18 5.37 1.51
N ALA A 93 1.45 6.30 2.41
CA ALA A 93 2.66 7.09 2.31
C ALA A 93 3.92 6.22 2.40
N HIS A 94 3.87 5.23 3.27
CA HIS A 94 5.00 4.33 3.44
C HIS A 94 5.34 3.60 2.14
N TYR A 95 4.32 3.05 1.50
CA TYR A 95 4.55 2.28 0.28
C TYR A 95 4.79 3.16 -0.92
N GLN A 96 4.11 4.28 -1.01
CA GLN A 96 4.31 5.21 -2.12
C GLN A 96 5.64 5.92 -2.04
N GLY A 97 6.18 6.05 -0.84
CA GLY A 97 7.44 6.75 -0.66
C GLY A 97 8.60 6.13 -1.41
N ILE A 98 8.46 4.86 -1.78
CA ILE A 98 9.49 4.16 -2.52
C ILE A 98 9.28 4.31 -4.03
N VAL A 99 8.06 4.66 -4.44
CA VAL A 99 7.74 4.84 -5.84
C VAL A 99 8.20 6.22 -6.28
N GLY A 100 8.73 6.32 -7.47
CA GLY A 100 9.36 7.54 -7.92
C GLY A 100 8.47 8.77 -8.04
N GLY A 101 7.19 8.64 -7.94
CA GLY A 101 6.28 9.77 -8.10
C GLY A 101 5.88 10.47 -6.83
N GLN A 102 6.50 10.14 -5.73
CA GLN A 102 6.02 10.69 -4.46
C GLN A 102 6.04 12.20 -4.36
N GLY A 103 6.96 12.83 -5.06
CA GLY A 103 7.01 14.27 -5.02
C GLY A 103 5.76 14.89 -5.60
N GLU A 104 5.29 14.31 -6.69
CA GLU A 104 4.07 14.79 -7.32
C GLU A 104 2.86 14.56 -6.45
N TRP A 105 2.88 13.45 -5.75
CA TRP A 105 1.83 13.14 -4.82
C TRP A 105 1.68 14.23 -3.79
N ARG A 106 2.79 14.64 -3.22
CA ARG A 106 2.75 15.65 -2.19
C ARG A 106 2.26 16.97 -2.72
N ALA A 107 2.68 17.31 -3.92
CA ALA A 107 2.24 18.54 -4.53
C ALA A 107 0.75 18.55 -4.73
N SER A 108 0.19 17.45 -5.14
CA SER A 108 -1.24 17.41 -5.38
C SER A 108 -2.04 17.41 -4.10
N GLU A 109 -1.44 17.02 -3.00
CA GLU A 109 -2.14 17.04 -1.73
C GLU A 109 -2.14 18.40 -1.08
N SER A 110 -1.19 19.21 -1.41
CA SER A 110 -1.14 20.53 -0.80
C SER A 110 -2.07 21.50 -1.51
#